data_b75d0c181dc6c4e7705d457049e3851e
#
_entry.id   b75d0c181dc6c4e7705d457049e3851e
#
_cell.length_a   1.000
_cell.length_b   1.000
_cell.length_c   1.000
_cell.angle_alpha   90.00
_cell.angle_beta   90.00
_cell.angle_gamma   90.00
#
_symmetry.space_group_name_H-M   'P 1'
#
loop_
_entity.id
_entity.type
_entity.pdbx_description
1 polymer ?
#
loop_
_entity_poly.entity_id
_entity_poly.type
_entity_poly.pdbx_seq_one_letter_code
_entity_poly.pdbx_strand_id
1 'polypeptide(L)'
;MSVIMNAVKPRLRLQFGQAVAIGPGKAELLELIAETGSISAAAKRMAMSYRRAWLLVDTMNQCFDAPLVETAAGGKGGGGARVTDLGREVLARYRSILKKCAEAAADDFAFLNGHLASTPPENPH
;
A
#
# COMPACT_ATOMS: atom_id res chain seq x y z
N MET A 1 -21.92 -17.03 -8.38
CA MET A 1 -20.49 -17.01 -8.23
C MET A 1 -20.06 -16.35 -6.94
N SER A 2 -19.38 -17.04 -6.15
CA SER A 2 -19.01 -16.48 -4.87
C SER A 2 -17.64 -15.83 -4.93
N VAL A 3 -17.51 -14.76 -4.18
CA VAL A 3 -16.23 -14.12 -3.96
C VAL A 3 -15.65 -14.74 -2.69
N ILE A 4 -14.43 -15.21 -2.79
CA ILE A 4 -13.78 -15.78 -1.63
C ILE A 4 -13.20 -14.63 -0.82
N MET A 5 -13.97 -14.17 0.15
CA MET A 5 -13.58 -13.02 0.97
C MET A 5 -12.59 -13.41 2.07
N ASN A 6 -12.60 -14.69 2.45
CA ASN A 6 -11.82 -15.16 3.59
C ASN A 6 -10.72 -16.11 3.21
N ALA A 7 -10.18 -15.93 2.00
CA ALA A 7 -9.06 -16.75 1.57
C ALA A 7 -7.75 -16.13 2.05
N VAL A 8 -6.77 -17.01 2.27
CA VAL A 8 -5.41 -16.52 2.52
C VAL A 8 -4.84 -15.95 1.25
N LYS A 9 -4.13 -14.85 1.37
CA LYS A 9 -3.51 -14.20 0.22
C LYS A 9 -2.23 -13.52 0.68
N PRO A 10 -1.27 -13.33 -0.22
CA PRO A 10 -0.03 -12.68 0.16
C PRO A 10 -0.24 -11.19 0.42
N ARG A 11 0.40 -10.70 1.48
CA ARG A 11 0.46 -9.29 1.81
C ARG A 11 1.91 -9.01 2.17
N LEU A 12 2.69 -8.62 1.19
CA LEU A 12 4.13 -8.54 1.34
C LEU A 12 4.58 -7.15 1.71
N ARG A 13 5.57 -7.11 2.58
CA ARG A 13 6.31 -5.89 2.89
C ARG A 13 7.68 -6.03 2.26
N LEU A 14 8.02 -5.10 1.39
CA LEU A 14 9.32 -5.11 0.73
C LEU A 14 10.23 -4.18 1.51
N GLN A 15 11.23 -4.76 2.13
CA GLN A 15 12.11 -4.02 3.03
C GLN A 15 13.39 -3.60 2.34
N PHE A 16 13.86 -2.42 2.70
CA PHE A 16 15.16 -1.94 2.32
C PHE A 16 15.88 -1.58 3.62
N GLY A 17 16.84 -2.41 4.01
CA GLY A 17 17.42 -2.29 5.34
C GLY A 17 16.35 -2.56 6.39
N GLN A 18 16.18 -1.63 7.31
CA GLN A 18 15.16 -1.76 8.34
C GLN A 18 13.87 -1.04 8.00
N ALA A 19 13.84 -0.35 6.89
CA ALA A 19 12.65 0.37 6.47
C ALA A 19 11.81 -0.49 5.55
N VAL A 20 10.50 -0.27 5.58
CA VAL A 20 9.60 -0.86 4.59
C VAL A 20 9.51 0.11 3.42
N ALA A 21 10.08 -0.29 2.29
CA ALA A 21 10.06 0.55 1.10
C ALA A 21 8.66 0.65 0.52
N ILE A 22 7.94 -0.47 0.46
CA ILE A 22 6.55 -0.51 0.00
C ILE A 22 5.90 -1.72 0.66
N GLY A 23 4.65 -1.59 1.01
CA GLY A 23 3.85 -2.66 1.58
C GLY A 23 2.39 -2.29 1.45
N PRO A 24 1.48 -3.05 2.08
CA PRO A 24 0.05 -2.81 1.89
C PRO A 24 -0.40 -1.40 2.27
N GLY A 25 0.07 -0.91 3.41
CA GLY A 25 -0.33 0.43 3.85
C GLY A 25 0.21 1.53 2.96
N LYS A 26 1.49 1.43 2.61
CA LYS A 26 2.10 2.43 1.74
C LYS A 26 1.51 2.39 0.34
N ALA A 27 1.18 1.20 -0.18
CA ALA A 27 0.55 1.09 -1.48
C ALA A 27 -0.83 1.73 -1.48
N GLU A 28 -1.61 1.48 -0.44
CA GLU A 28 -2.93 2.10 -0.32
C GLU A 28 -2.82 3.62 -0.21
N LEU A 29 -1.83 4.09 0.54
CA LEU A 29 -1.60 5.53 0.68
C LEU A 29 -1.27 6.16 -0.67
N LEU A 30 -0.40 5.52 -1.47
CA LEU A 30 -0.09 6.02 -2.80
C LEU A 30 -1.34 6.11 -3.67
N GLU A 31 -2.19 5.08 -3.64
CA GLU A 31 -3.43 5.09 -4.40
C GLU A 31 -4.32 6.25 -4.01
N LEU A 32 -4.47 6.45 -2.71
CA LEU A 32 -5.37 7.51 -2.22
C LEU A 32 -4.81 8.90 -2.48
N ILE A 33 -3.50 9.05 -2.43
CA ILE A 33 -2.91 10.34 -2.83
C ILE A 33 -3.14 10.59 -4.32
N ALA A 34 -3.01 9.55 -5.14
CA ALA A 34 -3.27 9.70 -6.57
C ALA A 34 -4.72 10.11 -6.83
N GLU A 35 -5.67 9.55 -6.06
CA GLU A 35 -7.09 9.87 -6.22
C GLU A 35 -7.45 11.25 -5.71
N THR A 36 -6.90 11.61 -4.54
CA THR A 36 -7.35 12.81 -3.84
C THR A 36 -6.49 14.03 -4.11
N GLY A 37 -5.23 13.81 -4.51
CA GLY A 37 -4.29 14.92 -4.67
C GLY A 37 -3.85 15.52 -3.36
N SER A 38 -3.99 14.81 -2.25
CA SER A 38 -3.76 15.38 -0.93
C SER A 38 -3.35 14.29 0.06
N ILE A 39 -2.23 14.50 0.76
CA ILE A 39 -1.83 13.60 1.84
C ILE A 39 -2.84 13.65 2.97
N SER A 40 -3.35 14.84 3.26
CA SER A 40 -4.33 15.02 4.32
C SER A 40 -5.62 14.25 4.04
N ALA A 41 -6.12 14.34 2.82
CA ALA A 41 -7.34 13.63 2.44
C ALA A 41 -7.11 12.12 2.45
N ALA A 42 -5.96 11.69 1.95
CA ALA A 42 -5.63 10.26 1.94
C ALA A 42 -5.55 9.72 3.38
N ALA A 43 -4.90 10.47 4.27
CA ALA A 43 -4.79 10.07 5.67
C ALA A 43 -6.17 9.88 6.31
N LYS A 44 -7.08 10.82 6.03
CA LYS A 44 -8.44 10.73 6.55
C LYS A 44 -9.12 9.45 6.11
N ARG A 45 -8.97 9.10 4.84
CA ARG A 45 -9.60 7.89 4.31
C ARG A 45 -9.00 6.63 4.89
N MET A 46 -7.77 6.70 5.37
CA MET A 46 -7.11 5.58 6.02
C MET A 46 -7.24 5.62 7.54
N ALA A 47 -7.98 6.57 8.06
CA ALA A 47 -8.18 6.73 9.50
C ALA A 47 -6.86 6.86 10.26
N MET A 48 -5.94 7.62 9.70
CA MET A 48 -4.66 7.89 10.36
C MET A 48 -4.42 9.39 10.40
N SER A 49 -3.51 9.81 11.27
CA SER A 49 -3.17 11.22 11.37
C SER A 49 -2.38 11.66 10.13
N TYR A 50 -2.45 12.96 9.86
CA TYR A 50 -1.63 13.55 8.81
C TYR A 50 -0.15 13.27 9.04
N ARG A 51 0.29 13.42 10.31
CA ARG A 51 1.70 13.19 10.64
C ARG A 51 2.13 11.79 10.29
N ARG A 52 1.31 10.79 10.61
CA ARG A 52 1.64 9.42 10.29
C ARG A 52 1.72 9.20 8.77
N ALA A 53 0.75 9.73 8.04
CA ALA A 53 0.76 9.60 6.60
C ALA A 53 1.99 10.26 5.99
N TRP A 54 2.34 11.44 6.51
CA TRP A 54 3.51 12.15 6.03
C TRP A 54 4.79 11.35 6.28
N LEU A 55 4.90 10.73 7.46
CA LEU A 55 6.07 9.91 7.77
C LEU A 55 6.17 8.70 6.85
N LEU A 56 5.03 8.10 6.49
CA LEU A 56 5.03 6.98 5.55
C LEU A 56 5.49 7.43 4.16
N VAL A 57 5.02 8.58 3.70
CA VAL A 57 5.45 9.15 2.43
C VAL A 57 6.94 9.43 2.46
N ASP A 58 7.40 10.06 3.53
CA ASP A 58 8.81 10.41 3.67
C ASP A 58 9.69 9.17 3.63
N THR A 59 9.29 8.11 4.32
CA THR A 59 10.04 6.85 4.32
C THR A 59 10.11 6.26 2.91
N MET A 60 9.00 6.24 2.20
CA MET A 60 9.01 5.76 0.82
C MET A 60 9.95 6.57 -0.04
N ASN A 61 9.87 7.88 0.06
CA ASN A 61 10.72 8.75 -0.75
C ASN A 61 12.21 8.53 -0.46
N GLN A 62 12.54 8.19 0.77
CA GLN A 62 13.93 7.94 1.13
C GLN A 62 14.43 6.58 0.65
N CYS A 63 13.54 5.65 0.39
CA CYS A 63 13.92 4.30 -0.03
C CYS A 63 14.27 4.20 -1.51
N PHE A 64 13.90 5.18 -2.31
CA PHE A 64 14.11 5.13 -3.76
C PHE A 64 15.01 6.29 -4.18
N ASP A 65 15.53 6.21 -5.39
CA ASP A 65 16.49 7.21 -5.87
C ASP A 65 15.83 8.49 -6.38
N ALA A 66 14.50 8.53 -6.34
CA ALA A 66 13.72 9.73 -6.64
C ALA A 66 12.41 9.64 -5.88
N PRO A 67 11.73 10.76 -5.65
CA PRO A 67 10.53 10.72 -4.85
C PRO A 67 9.38 10.00 -5.55
N LEU A 68 8.60 9.28 -4.75
CA LEU A 68 7.37 8.67 -5.23
C LEU A 68 6.20 9.64 -5.14
N VAL A 69 6.28 10.57 -4.22
CA VAL A 69 5.26 11.60 -4.01
C VAL A 69 5.95 12.94 -3.92
N GLU A 70 5.44 13.91 -4.64
CA GLU A 70 5.89 15.29 -4.56
C GLU A 70 4.78 16.14 -3.98
N THR A 71 5.16 17.11 -3.15
CA THR A 71 4.21 18.02 -2.56
C THR A 71 4.41 19.40 -3.16
N ALA A 72 3.28 20.09 -3.36
CA ALA A 72 3.32 21.46 -3.80
C ALA A 72 3.37 22.37 -2.58
N ALA A 73 4.12 23.45 -2.67
CA ALA A 73 4.15 24.43 -1.61
C ALA A 73 2.76 25.01 -1.46
N GLY A 74 2.40 25.36 -0.23
CA GLY A 74 1.13 25.97 0.04
C GLY A 74 1.01 27.29 -0.70
N GLY A 75 -0.05 27.47 -1.41
CA GLY A 75 -0.36 28.69 -2.07
C GLY A 75 -1.84 28.92 -1.91
N LYS A 76 -2.44 29.59 -2.86
CA LYS A 76 -3.88 29.71 -2.84
C LYS A 76 -4.51 28.34 -2.91
N GLY A 77 -5.38 28.05 -1.99
CA GLY A 77 -6.02 26.75 -1.94
C GLY A 77 -5.21 25.70 -1.22
N GLY A 78 -4.08 26.10 -0.63
CA GLY A 78 -3.25 25.18 0.13
C GLY A 78 -2.35 24.35 -0.75
N GLY A 79 -1.60 23.47 -0.12
CA GLY A 79 -0.71 22.57 -0.81
C GLY A 79 -1.43 21.34 -1.30
N GLY A 80 -0.82 20.69 -2.26
CA GLY A 80 -1.31 19.42 -2.77
C GLY A 80 -0.18 18.42 -2.81
N ALA A 81 -0.51 17.21 -3.22
CA ALA A 81 0.46 16.16 -3.40
C ALA A 81 0.11 15.39 -4.66
N ARG A 82 1.14 14.89 -5.33
CA ARG A 82 0.89 14.04 -6.48
C ARG A 82 1.88 12.89 -6.50
N VAL A 83 1.41 11.76 -6.97
CA VAL A 83 2.26 10.59 -7.15
C VAL A 83 3.04 10.81 -8.44
N THR A 84 4.35 10.63 -8.37
CA THR A 84 5.21 10.81 -9.54
C THR A 84 5.08 9.63 -10.49
N ASP A 85 5.66 9.75 -11.68
CA ASP A 85 5.71 8.61 -12.60
C ASP A 85 6.42 7.42 -11.95
N LEU A 86 7.50 7.67 -11.24
CA LEU A 86 8.17 6.60 -10.51
C LEU A 86 7.24 5.99 -9.45
N GLY A 87 6.50 6.83 -8.74
CA GLY A 87 5.55 6.33 -7.74
C GLY A 87 4.49 5.43 -8.35
N ARG A 88 3.97 5.81 -9.51
CA ARG A 88 2.99 4.96 -10.19
C ARG A 88 3.60 3.64 -10.65
N GLU A 89 4.82 3.70 -11.13
CA GLU A 89 5.51 2.49 -11.57
C GLU A 89 5.81 1.57 -10.39
N VAL A 90 6.26 2.12 -9.27
CA VAL A 90 6.51 1.32 -8.07
C VAL A 90 5.22 0.64 -7.60
N LEU A 91 4.12 1.37 -7.60
CA LEU A 91 2.84 0.81 -7.21
C LEU A 91 2.42 -0.32 -8.15
N ALA A 92 2.57 -0.12 -9.46
CA ALA A 92 2.22 -1.13 -10.45
C ALA A 92 3.09 -2.39 -10.29
N ARG A 93 4.39 -2.18 -10.04
CA ARG A 93 5.30 -3.30 -9.84
C ARG A 93 4.98 -4.06 -8.57
N TYR A 94 4.63 -3.33 -7.52
CA TYR A 94 4.25 -3.98 -6.26
C TYR A 94 3.03 -4.87 -6.46
N ARG A 95 2.01 -4.37 -7.15
CA ARG A 95 0.82 -5.17 -7.45
C ARG A 95 1.13 -6.38 -8.32
N SER A 96 2.03 -6.19 -9.28
CA SER A 96 2.48 -7.29 -10.13
C SER A 96 3.18 -8.37 -9.32
N ILE A 97 4.02 -7.97 -8.36
CA ILE A 97 4.69 -8.91 -7.48
C ILE A 97 3.68 -9.73 -6.69
N LEU A 98 2.68 -9.07 -6.11
CA LEU A 98 1.66 -9.78 -5.35
C LEU A 98 0.93 -10.80 -6.22
N LYS A 99 0.56 -10.40 -7.42
CA LYS A 99 -0.15 -11.29 -8.34
C LYS A 99 0.71 -12.49 -8.71
N LYS A 100 1.97 -12.24 -9.04
CA LYS A 100 2.89 -13.32 -9.43
C LYS A 100 3.16 -14.26 -8.27
N CYS A 101 3.27 -13.74 -7.05
CA CYS A 101 3.43 -14.58 -5.86
C CYS A 101 2.23 -15.49 -5.68
N ALA A 102 1.03 -14.93 -5.81
CA ALA A 102 -0.18 -15.72 -5.66
C ALA A 102 -0.26 -16.83 -6.71
N GLU A 103 0.12 -16.52 -7.95
CA GLU A 103 0.10 -17.49 -9.03
C GLU A 103 1.17 -18.55 -8.86
N ALA A 104 2.37 -18.15 -8.47
CA ALA A 104 3.48 -19.09 -8.33
C ALA A 104 3.25 -20.06 -7.17
N ALA A 105 2.54 -19.65 -6.15
CA ALA A 105 2.26 -20.47 -4.98
C ALA A 105 0.81 -20.93 -4.92
N ALA A 106 0.15 -21.01 -6.08
CA ALA A 106 -1.28 -21.31 -6.13
C ALA A 106 -1.63 -22.62 -5.44
N ASP A 107 -0.81 -23.65 -5.61
CA ASP A 107 -1.08 -24.95 -4.99
C ASP A 107 -0.99 -24.84 -3.46
N ASP A 108 0.00 -24.11 -2.98
CA ASP A 108 0.16 -23.92 -1.54
C ASP A 108 -1.01 -23.15 -0.96
N PHE A 109 -1.43 -22.09 -1.65
CA PHE A 109 -2.59 -21.33 -1.20
C PHE A 109 -3.86 -22.17 -1.24
N ALA A 110 -4.01 -23.02 -2.26
CA ALA A 110 -5.18 -23.89 -2.34
C ALA A 110 -5.23 -24.84 -1.14
N PHE A 111 -4.09 -25.40 -0.77
CA PHE A 111 -4.03 -26.27 0.39
C PHE A 111 -4.45 -25.51 1.66
N LEU A 112 -3.85 -24.34 1.88
CA LEU A 112 -4.16 -23.56 3.05
C LEU A 112 -5.64 -23.15 3.08
N ASN A 113 -6.16 -22.72 1.95
CA ASN A 113 -7.55 -22.29 1.87
C ASN A 113 -8.51 -23.44 2.14
N GLY A 114 -8.11 -24.67 1.78
CA GLY A 114 -8.94 -25.84 2.03
C GLY A 114 -9.02 -26.22 3.50
N HIS A 115 -8.16 -25.67 4.34
CA HIS A 115 -8.10 -26.00 5.76
C HIS A 115 -8.44 -24.82 6.67
N LEU A 116 -8.90 -23.73 6.12
CA LEU A 116 -9.25 -22.57 6.93
C LEU A 116 -10.50 -22.83 7.74
N ALA A 117 -10.57 -22.19 8.91
CA ALA A 117 -11.80 -22.18 9.68
C ALA A 117 -12.89 -21.46 8.89
N SER A 118 -14.14 -21.69 9.25
CA SER A 118 -15.26 -21.09 8.52
C SER A 118 -15.30 -19.57 8.65
N THR A 119 -14.72 -19.04 9.72
CA THR A 119 -14.74 -17.59 9.95
C THR A 119 -13.36 -17.18 10.44
N PRO A 120 -12.80 -16.11 9.91
CA PRO A 120 -11.51 -15.62 10.41
C PRO A 120 -11.65 -15.17 11.86
N PRO A 121 -10.64 -15.38 12.69
CA PRO A 121 -10.65 -14.80 14.02
C PRO A 121 -10.44 -13.30 13.95
N GLU A 122 -10.87 -12.63 15.00
CA GLU A 122 -10.57 -11.21 15.09
C GLU A 122 -9.10 -11.04 15.39
N ASN A 123 -8.54 -10.02 14.78
CA ASN A 123 -7.16 -9.69 15.03
C ASN A 123 -7.06 -9.04 16.41
N PRO A 124 -6.26 -9.60 17.33
CA PRO A 124 -6.18 -9.04 18.67
C PRO A 124 -5.43 -7.69 18.72
N HIS A 125 -4.86 -7.24 17.61
CA HIS A 125 -4.19 -5.93 17.60
C HIS A 125 -4.12 -5.30 16.24
#